data_a3f9b1c081880458efd315e91dcca339
#
_entry.id   a3f9b1c081880458efd315e91dcca339
#
_cell.length_a   1.000
_cell.length_b   1.000
_cell.length_c   1.000
_cell.angle_alpha   90.00
_cell.angle_beta   90.00
_cell.angle_gamma   90.00
#
_symmetry.space_group_name_H-M   'P 1'
#
loop_
_entity.id
_entity.type
_entity.pdbx_description
1 polymer ?
#
loop_
_entity_poly.entity_id
_entity_poly.type
_entity_poly.pdbx_seq_one_letter_code
_entity_poly.pdbx_strand_id
1 'polypeptide(L)'
;MPPKICVDASLAVKLLVQEPYSDQAASLWQSWIEKDIERIAPAFFPFEVASTIRRKYVREQLTKEEAEEAFTVFTILGFTVLMPEALLKEAWNMARELGL
;
A
#
# COMPACT_ATOMS: atom_id res chain seq x y z
N MET A 1 13.93 13.30 -14.17
CA MET A 1 13.15 12.23 -13.49
C MET A 1 12.26 12.87 -12.46
N PRO A 2 10.98 12.58 -12.43
CA PRO A 2 10.14 13.09 -11.36
C PRO A 2 10.57 12.49 -10.02
N PRO A 3 10.41 13.22 -8.92
CA PRO A 3 10.73 12.68 -7.62
C PRO A 3 9.79 11.52 -7.27
N LYS A 4 10.28 10.60 -6.46
CA LYS A 4 9.54 9.40 -6.05
C LYS A 4 9.51 9.32 -4.54
N ILE A 5 8.43 8.76 -4.00
CA ILE A 5 8.31 8.45 -2.59
C ILE A 5 7.83 7.01 -2.43
N CYS A 6 8.44 6.30 -1.49
CA CYS A 6 8.00 4.95 -1.15
C CYS A 6 6.92 5.03 -0.08
N VAL A 7 5.79 4.38 -0.33
CA VAL A 7 4.62 4.43 0.54
C VAL A 7 4.43 3.08 1.20
N ASP A 8 4.12 3.07 2.50
CA ASP A 8 3.82 1.83 3.20
C ASP A 8 2.29 1.60 3.28
N ALA A 9 1.95 0.37 3.64
CA ALA A 9 0.53 -0.04 3.70
C ALA A 9 -0.26 0.73 4.74
N SER A 10 0.37 1.14 5.84
CA SER A 10 -0.34 1.87 6.91
C SER A 10 -0.85 3.22 6.44
N LEU A 11 -0.08 3.93 5.62
CA LEU A 11 -0.53 5.19 5.04
C LEU A 11 -1.68 4.96 4.07
N ALA A 12 -1.58 3.95 3.21
CA ALA A 12 -2.65 3.62 2.26
C ALA A 12 -3.95 3.31 2.98
N VAL A 13 -3.91 2.54 4.06
CA VAL A 13 -5.11 2.21 4.84
C VAL A 13 -5.75 3.47 5.42
N LYS A 14 -4.97 4.44 5.86
CA LYS A 14 -5.50 5.72 6.37
C LYS A 14 -6.23 6.54 5.31
N LEU A 15 -5.88 6.35 4.04
CA LEU A 15 -6.59 6.99 2.93
C LEU A 15 -7.91 6.29 2.61
N LEU A 16 -8.05 5.02 2.97
CA LEU A 16 -9.17 4.18 2.59
C LEU A 16 -10.20 4.02 3.71
N VAL A 17 -9.75 4.16 4.96
CA VAL A 17 -10.55 3.93 6.15
C VAL A 17 -10.35 5.11 7.09
N GLN A 18 -11.43 5.62 7.67
CA GLN A 18 -11.32 6.70 8.65
C GLN A 18 -10.76 6.15 9.96
N GLU A 19 -9.55 6.60 10.31
CA GLU A 19 -8.86 6.23 11.53
C GLU A 19 -7.96 7.40 11.97
N PRO A 20 -7.30 7.31 13.15
CA PRO A 20 -6.40 8.39 13.56
C PRO A 20 -5.35 8.71 12.50
N TYR A 21 -5.12 10.00 12.27
CA TYR A 21 -4.19 10.54 11.26
C TYR A 21 -4.65 10.40 9.81
N SER A 22 -5.91 9.98 9.56
CA SER A 22 -6.44 9.91 8.18
C SER A 22 -6.42 11.26 7.48
N ASP A 23 -6.74 12.35 8.18
CA ASP A 23 -6.75 13.70 7.59
C ASP A 23 -5.33 14.12 7.19
N GLN A 24 -4.34 13.82 8.03
CA GLN A 24 -2.93 14.11 7.73
C GLN A 24 -2.45 13.28 6.53
N ALA A 25 -2.84 12.01 6.48
CA ALA A 25 -2.50 11.14 5.34
C ALA A 25 -3.10 11.68 4.04
N ALA A 26 -4.37 12.10 4.07
CA ALA A 26 -5.04 12.67 2.90
C ALA A 26 -4.37 13.95 2.42
N SER A 27 -3.98 14.85 3.35
CA SER A 27 -3.27 16.07 3.01
C SER A 27 -1.91 15.79 2.38
N LEU A 28 -1.19 14.82 2.93
CA LEU A 28 0.11 14.42 2.41
C LEU A 28 -0.02 13.82 1.01
N TRP A 29 -0.99 12.95 0.81
CA TRP A 29 -1.29 12.35 -0.49
C TRP A 29 -1.61 13.42 -1.53
N GLN A 30 -2.47 14.38 -1.19
CA GLN A 30 -2.83 15.47 -2.07
C GLN A 30 -1.62 16.33 -2.44
N SER A 31 -0.74 16.59 -1.46
CA SER A 31 0.51 17.33 -1.68
C SER A 31 1.40 16.61 -2.70
N TRP A 32 1.50 15.29 -2.62
CA TRP A 32 2.29 14.52 -3.57
C TRP A 32 1.72 14.58 -4.98
N ILE A 33 0.40 14.53 -5.11
CA ILE A 33 -0.27 14.68 -6.42
C ILE A 33 0.03 16.05 -7.01
N GLU A 34 -0.14 17.11 -6.23
CA GLU A 34 0.08 18.48 -6.67
C GLU A 34 1.53 18.75 -7.09
N LYS A 35 2.48 18.09 -6.43
CA LYS A 35 3.92 18.24 -6.72
C LYS A 35 4.41 17.24 -7.76
N ASP A 36 3.53 16.44 -8.34
CA ASP A 36 3.87 15.42 -9.32
C ASP A 36 4.91 14.43 -8.80
N ILE A 37 4.77 14.02 -7.54
CA ILE A 37 5.64 13.02 -6.92
C ILE A 37 5.06 11.64 -7.19
N GLU A 38 5.86 10.75 -7.79
CA GLU A 38 5.45 9.38 -8.05
C GLU A 38 5.40 8.59 -6.74
N ARG A 39 4.29 7.90 -6.49
CA ARG A 39 4.10 7.06 -5.29
C ARG A 39 4.41 5.63 -5.66
N ILE A 40 5.49 5.10 -5.12
CA ILE A 40 5.94 3.74 -5.38
C ILE A 40 5.77 2.89 -4.13
N ALA A 41 5.62 1.59 -4.33
CA ALA A 41 5.46 0.65 -3.23
C ALA A 41 6.08 -0.70 -3.59
N PRO A 42 6.51 -1.48 -2.59
CA PRO A 42 7.08 -2.81 -2.84
C PRO A 42 6.02 -3.81 -3.33
N ALA A 43 6.48 -4.92 -3.91
CA ALA A 43 5.62 -5.88 -4.58
C ALA A 43 4.51 -6.47 -3.71
N PHE A 44 4.75 -6.65 -2.42
CA PHE A 44 3.74 -7.23 -1.51
C PHE A 44 2.81 -6.18 -0.89
N PHE A 45 3.01 -4.91 -1.22
CA PHE A 45 2.18 -3.81 -0.69
C PHE A 45 0.68 -4.01 -0.94
N PRO A 46 0.21 -4.41 -2.14
CA PRO A 46 -1.23 -4.62 -2.34
C PRO A 46 -1.80 -5.70 -1.43
N PHE A 47 -1.03 -6.75 -1.18
CA PHE A 47 -1.47 -7.84 -0.30
C PHE A 47 -1.53 -7.40 1.16
N GLU A 48 -0.59 -6.56 1.60
CA GLU A 48 -0.61 -6.00 2.94
C GLU A 48 -1.82 -5.09 3.16
N VAL A 49 -2.14 -4.26 2.18
CA VAL A 49 -3.32 -3.38 2.25
C VAL A 49 -4.60 -4.22 2.32
N ALA A 50 -4.74 -5.19 1.41
CA ALA A 50 -5.90 -6.08 1.39
C ALA A 50 -6.06 -6.85 2.70
N SER A 51 -4.96 -7.39 3.22
CA SER A 51 -4.95 -8.12 4.49
C SER A 51 -5.36 -7.23 5.67
N THR A 52 -4.92 -5.99 5.68
CA THR A 52 -5.26 -5.05 6.75
C THR A 52 -6.75 -4.69 6.72
N ILE A 53 -7.29 -4.43 5.53
CA ILE A 53 -8.73 -4.16 5.37
C ILE A 53 -9.53 -5.38 5.83
N ARG A 54 -9.12 -6.56 5.40
CA ARG A 54 -9.78 -7.82 5.78
C ARG A 54 -9.76 -8.02 7.28
N ARG A 55 -8.63 -7.77 7.92
CA ARG A 55 -8.48 -7.90 9.38
C ARG A 55 -9.39 -6.95 10.14
N LYS A 56 -9.54 -5.70 9.65
CA LYS A 56 -10.47 -4.73 10.24
C LYS A 56 -11.91 -5.20 10.13
N TYR A 57 -12.28 -5.80 9.02
CA TYR A 57 -13.61 -6.37 8.83
C TYR A 57 -13.85 -7.54 9.81
N VAL A 58 -12.89 -8.45 9.90
CA VAL A 58 -13.01 -9.62 10.80
C VAL A 58 -13.13 -9.20 12.27
N ARG A 59 -12.45 -8.10 12.64
CA ARG A 59 -12.51 -7.54 14.00
C ARG A 59 -13.69 -6.61 14.23
N GLU A 60 -14.62 -6.57 13.29
CA GLU A 60 -15.83 -5.74 13.37
C GLU A 60 -15.56 -4.24 13.47
N GLN A 61 -14.41 -3.79 12.97
CA GLN A 61 -14.06 -2.38 12.87
C GLN A 61 -14.59 -1.73 11.59
N LEU A 62 -14.97 -2.54 10.61
CA LEU A 62 -15.59 -2.12 9.35
C LEU A 62 -16.75 -3.03 9.05
N THR A 63 -17.80 -2.47 8.45
CA THR A 63 -18.85 -3.28 7.85
C THR A 63 -18.33 -3.95 6.58
N LYS A 64 -19.05 -4.95 6.08
CA LYS A 64 -18.70 -5.60 4.82
C LYS A 64 -18.65 -4.58 3.68
N GLU A 65 -19.65 -3.69 3.63
CA GLU A 65 -19.76 -2.67 2.60
C GLU A 65 -18.58 -1.69 2.65
N GLU A 66 -18.20 -1.27 3.85
CA GLU A 66 -17.05 -0.39 4.05
C GLU A 66 -15.74 -1.05 3.62
N ALA A 67 -15.57 -2.34 3.92
CA ALA A 67 -14.37 -3.08 3.52
C ALA A 67 -14.28 -3.24 2.01
N GLU A 68 -15.40 -3.57 1.36
CA GLU A 68 -15.45 -3.71 -0.09
C GLU A 68 -15.20 -2.39 -0.80
N GLU A 69 -15.78 -1.31 -0.29
CA GLU A 69 -15.56 0.03 -0.83
C GLU A 69 -14.10 0.44 -0.69
N ALA A 70 -13.49 0.20 0.47
CA ALA A 70 -12.08 0.51 0.70
C ALA A 70 -11.18 -0.22 -0.30
N PHE A 71 -11.43 -1.51 -0.51
CA PHE A 71 -10.68 -2.29 -1.48
C PHE A 71 -10.86 -1.75 -2.90
N THR A 72 -12.09 -1.41 -3.29
CA THR A 72 -12.38 -0.87 -4.62
C THR A 72 -11.65 0.46 -4.83
N VAL A 73 -11.68 1.36 -3.85
CA VAL A 73 -10.96 2.64 -3.93
C VAL A 73 -9.46 2.40 -4.04
N PHE A 74 -8.94 1.42 -3.29
CA PHE A 74 -7.52 1.08 -3.36
C PHE A 74 -7.09 0.70 -4.78
N THR A 75 -7.92 -0.03 -5.53
CA THR A 75 -7.58 -0.46 -6.89
C THR A 75 -7.42 0.69 -7.87
N ILE A 76 -7.95 1.87 -7.54
CA ILE A 76 -7.86 3.05 -8.41
C ILE A 76 -6.92 4.13 -7.87
N LEU A 77 -6.29 3.90 -6.72
CA LEU A 77 -5.25 4.81 -6.22
C LEU A 77 -3.99 4.68 -7.10
N GLY A 78 -3.33 5.78 -7.34
CA GLY A 78 -2.21 5.83 -8.28
C GLY A 78 -0.87 5.40 -7.67
N PHE A 79 -0.74 4.13 -7.29
CA PHE A 79 0.53 3.56 -6.83
C PHE A 79 1.23 2.80 -7.95
N THR A 80 2.55 2.96 -8.01
CA THR A 80 3.39 2.12 -8.87
C THR A 80 4.01 1.02 -7.99
N VAL A 81 3.62 -0.21 -8.24
CA VAL A 81 4.17 -1.35 -7.50
C VAL A 81 5.45 -1.80 -8.18
N LEU A 82 6.54 -1.85 -7.41
CA LEU A 82 7.87 -2.19 -7.93
C LEU A 82 8.21 -3.63 -7.59
N MET A 83 8.68 -4.37 -8.60
CA MET A 83 9.27 -5.68 -8.41
C MET A 83 10.59 -5.70 -9.20
N PRO A 84 11.67 -5.16 -8.63
CA PRO A 84 12.95 -5.18 -9.33
C PRO A 84 13.40 -6.62 -9.57
N GLU A 85 13.70 -6.94 -10.82
CA GLU A 85 14.16 -8.28 -11.20
C GLU A 85 15.42 -8.69 -10.43
N ALA A 86 16.34 -7.74 -10.24
CA ALA A 86 17.55 -7.99 -9.47
C ALA A 86 17.26 -8.41 -8.04
N LEU A 87 16.26 -7.79 -7.41
CA LEU A 87 15.87 -8.13 -6.03
C LEU A 87 15.28 -9.54 -5.97
N LEU A 88 14.47 -9.91 -6.95
CA LEU A 88 13.88 -11.24 -7.01
C LEU A 88 14.96 -12.31 -7.16
N LYS A 89 15.93 -12.07 -8.05
CA LYS A 89 17.05 -12.98 -8.26
C LYS A 89 17.90 -13.12 -7.01
N GLU A 90 18.16 -12.00 -6.32
CA GLU A 90 18.91 -12.00 -5.08
C GLU A 90 18.18 -12.80 -3.99
N ALA A 91 16.87 -12.62 -3.86
CA ALA A 91 16.06 -13.37 -2.90
C ALA A 91 16.11 -14.88 -3.21
N TRP A 92 16.06 -15.24 -4.49
CA TRP A 92 16.18 -16.65 -4.93
C TRP A 92 17.53 -17.25 -4.52
N ASN A 93 18.61 -16.51 -4.77
CA ASN A 93 19.96 -16.96 -4.43
C ASN A 93 20.13 -17.13 -2.92
N MET A 94 19.64 -16.18 -2.13
CA MET A 94 19.67 -16.27 -0.67
C MET A 94 18.90 -17.48 -0.16
N ALA A 95 17.70 -17.71 -0.67
CA ALA A 95 16.88 -18.85 -0.27
C ALA A 95 17.62 -20.16 -0.56
N ARG A 96 18.26 -20.27 -1.71
CA ARG A 96 19.02 -21.45 -2.09
C ARG A 96 20.21 -21.68 -1.16
N GLU A 97 20.97 -20.62 -0.82
CA GLU A 97 22.13 -20.70 0.07
C GLU A 97 21.71 -21.09 1.50
N LEU A 98 20.56 -20.62 1.95
CA LEU A 98 20.04 -20.92 3.28
C LEU A 98 19.26 -22.24 3.34
N GLY A 99 19.08 -22.93 2.22
CA GLY A 99 18.35 -24.20 2.18
C GLY A 99 16.84 -24.06 2.33
N LEU A 100 16.31 -22.92 2.01
CA LEU A 100 14.86 -22.65 2.11
C LEU A 100 14.09 -23.16 0.89
#